data_17fbda43fb3cee144d6c8977a9596443
#
_entry.id   17fbda43fb3cee144d6c8977a9596443
#
_cell.length_a   1.000
_cell.length_b   1.000
_cell.length_c   1.000
_cell.angle_alpha   90.00
_cell.angle_beta   90.00
_cell.angle_gamma   90.00
#
_symmetry.space_group_name_H-M   'P 1'
#
loop_
_entity.id
_entity.type
_entity.pdbx_description
1 polymer ?
#
loop_
_entity_poly.entity_id
_entity_poly.type
_entity_poly.pdbx_seq_one_letter_code
_entity_poly.pdbx_strand_id
1 'polypeptide(L)'
;MSGALSSCWSGSRPSRIGSHAPDFTVRDSERSVTLSQLKGQVVVLNFWATWCPPCIEEMPSLVQMQERMKPRGVTVLAVSVDADEHSYRRFLREHNVNLLAVRDADQKSNELYGTFKFPETYIIDRNGVVRRKFIGAVDWTDPEVMDFLGKL
;
A
#
# COMPACT_ATOMS: atom_id res chain seq x y z
N MET A 1 26.36 -23.32 -5.58
CA MET A 1 26.08 -22.58 -6.80
C MET A 1 24.84 -21.71 -6.70
N SER A 2 23.73 -22.33 -6.36
CA SER A 2 22.47 -21.56 -6.23
C SER A 2 22.53 -20.42 -5.20
N GLY A 3 23.37 -20.58 -4.17
CA GLY A 3 23.54 -19.53 -3.15
C GLY A 3 24.14 -18.24 -3.70
N ALA A 4 25.03 -18.35 -4.67
CA ALA A 4 25.62 -17.16 -5.29
C ALA A 4 24.58 -16.38 -6.10
N LEU A 5 23.65 -17.08 -6.75
CA LEU A 5 22.56 -16.44 -7.48
C LEU A 5 21.59 -15.77 -6.53
N SER A 6 21.30 -16.39 -5.38
CA SER A 6 20.39 -15.82 -4.40
C SER A 6 20.88 -14.48 -3.88
N SER A 7 22.18 -14.31 -3.68
CA SER A 7 22.73 -13.07 -3.14
C SER A 7 22.54 -11.90 -4.08
N CYS A 8 22.45 -12.13 -5.40
CA CYS A 8 22.22 -11.08 -6.38
C CYS A 8 20.81 -10.47 -6.29
N TRP A 9 19.90 -11.15 -5.63
CA TRP A 9 18.51 -10.73 -5.54
C TRP A 9 18.17 -10.07 -4.22
N SER A 10 19.12 -10.00 -3.30
CA SER A 10 18.85 -9.39 -2.00
C SER A 10 18.52 -7.92 -2.16
N GLY A 11 17.46 -7.46 -1.51
CA GLY A 11 17.03 -6.06 -1.52
C GLY A 11 16.13 -5.65 -2.66
N SER A 12 16.00 -6.45 -3.73
CA SER A 12 15.15 -6.06 -4.87
C SER A 12 14.14 -7.13 -5.27
N ARG A 13 13.93 -8.11 -4.42
CA ARG A 13 12.98 -9.19 -4.69
C ARG A 13 11.54 -8.70 -4.53
N PRO A 14 10.66 -8.99 -5.51
CA PRO A 14 9.25 -8.72 -5.33
C PRO A 14 8.68 -9.50 -4.15
N SER A 15 7.73 -8.90 -3.47
CA SER A 15 7.03 -9.54 -2.37
C SER A 15 6.16 -10.67 -2.88
N ARG A 16 6.15 -11.80 -2.17
CA ARG A 16 5.42 -13.00 -2.57
C ARG A 16 4.20 -13.23 -1.70
N ILE A 17 3.13 -13.71 -2.33
CA ILE A 17 1.94 -14.19 -1.61
C ILE A 17 2.35 -15.37 -0.73
N GLY A 18 1.91 -15.36 0.52
CA GLY A 18 2.23 -16.39 1.50
C GLY A 18 3.49 -16.13 2.32
N SER A 19 4.25 -15.10 1.97
CA SER A 19 5.45 -14.71 2.72
C SER A 19 5.16 -13.53 3.63
N HIS A 20 5.98 -13.36 4.66
CA HIS A 20 5.89 -12.15 5.48
C HIS A 20 6.17 -10.92 4.64
N ALA A 21 5.33 -9.90 4.83
CA ALA A 21 5.50 -8.63 4.16
C ALA A 21 6.79 -7.96 4.66
N PRO A 22 7.69 -7.54 3.75
CA PRO A 22 8.89 -6.82 4.16
C PRO A 22 8.54 -5.57 4.95
N ASP A 23 9.15 -5.42 6.13
CA ASP A 23 8.91 -4.27 6.98
C ASP A 23 9.64 -3.05 6.43
N PHE A 24 9.06 -1.88 6.69
CA PHE A 24 9.67 -0.61 6.32
C PHE A 24 9.13 0.51 7.18
N THR A 25 9.86 1.61 7.21
CA THR A 25 9.42 2.87 7.80
C THR A 25 9.50 3.95 6.74
N VAL A 26 8.40 4.68 6.55
CA VAL A 26 8.36 5.84 5.65
C VAL A 26 8.05 7.07 6.49
N ARG A 27 8.80 8.13 6.25
CA ARG A 27 8.65 9.38 6.97
C ARG A 27 8.54 10.53 5.98
N ASP A 28 7.52 11.35 6.18
CA ASP A 28 7.38 12.61 5.44
C ASP A 28 7.27 13.78 6.43
N SER A 29 6.94 14.98 5.93
CA SER A 29 6.87 16.16 6.79
C SER A 29 5.76 16.10 7.84
N GLU A 30 4.76 15.22 7.67
CA GLU A 30 3.58 15.15 8.53
C GLU A 30 3.56 13.97 9.46
N ARG A 31 4.19 12.85 9.07
CA ARG A 31 4.12 11.62 9.86
C ARG A 31 5.22 10.62 9.51
N SER A 32 5.34 9.65 10.39
CA SER A 32 6.20 8.49 10.19
C SER A 32 5.34 7.25 10.38
N VAL A 33 5.43 6.30 9.44
CA VAL A 33 4.67 5.06 9.50
C VAL A 33 5.62 3.88 9.37
N THR A 34 5.51 2.93 10.28
CA THR A 34 6.23 1.65 10.22
C THR A 34 5.21 0.55 10.01
N LEU A 35 5.36 -0.24 8.94
CA LEU A 35 4.37 -1.26 8.60
C LEU A 35 4.13 -2.25 9.74
N SER A 36 5.19 -2.73 10.39
CA SER A 36 5.08 -3.73 11.46
C SER A 36 4.27 -3.23 12.67
N GLN A 37 4.12 -1.92 12.84
CA GLN A 37 3.31 -1.35 13.91
C GLN A 37 1.82 -1.50 13.63
N LEU A 38 1.43 -1.89 12.43
CA LEU A 38 0.04 -2.15 12.05
C LEU A 38 -0.34 -3.63 12.19
N LYS A 39 0.54 -4.48 12.71
CA LYS A 39 0.23 -5.89 12.97
C LYS A 39 -0.99 -6.02 13.86
N GLY A 40 -1.80 -7.03 13.58
CA GLY A 40 -3.09 -7.22 14.24
C GLY A 40 -4.25 -6.66 13.44
N GLN A 41 -3.95 -5.79 12.47
CA GLN A 41 -4.91 -5.27 11.51
C GLN A 41 -4.68 -5.91 10.15
N VAL A 42 -5.72 -5.95 9.32
CA VAL A 42 -5.58 -6.25 7.90
C VAL A 42 -5.11 -4.96 7.24
N VAL A 43 -3.98 -5.00 6.56
CA VAL A 43 -3.41 -3.80 5.93
C VAL A 43 -3.58 -3.89 4.42
N VAL A 44 -4.19 -2.86 3.86
CA VAL A 44 -4.28 -2.65 2.41
C VAL A 44 -3.17 -1.66 2.05
N LEU A 45 -2.03 -2.20 1.66
CA LEU A 45 -0.84 -1.39 1.34
C LEU A 45 -0.89 -1.01 -0.13
N ASN A 46 -1.19 0.26 -0.38
CA ASN A 46 -1.41 0.80 -1.72
C ASN A 46 -0.27 1.74 -2.10
N PHE A 47 0.45 1.41 -3.18
CA PHE A 47 1.46 2.29 -3.75
C PHE A 47 0.84 3.09 -4.90
N TRP A 48 0.96 4.42 -4.85
CA TRP A 48 0.25 5.30 -5.78
C TRP A 48 0.98 6.62 -5.99
N ALA A 49 0.46 7.45 -6.88
CA ALA A 49 0.94 8.80 -7.10
C ALA A 49 -0.18 9.70 -7.63
N THR A 50 -0.07 10.99 -7.37
CA THR A 50 -1.08 11.98 -7.82
C THR A 50 -1.05 12.19 -9.33
N TRP A 51 0.04 11.85 -9.99
CA TRP A 51 0.18 11.97 -11.45
C TRP A 51 -0.24 10.70 -12.21
N CYS A 52 -0.77 9.73 -11.51
CA CYS A 52 -1.13 8.43 -12.06
C CYS A 52 -2.66 8.35 -12.24
N PRO A 53 -3.20 8.40 -13.47
CA PRO A 53 -4.65 8.41 -13.68
C PRO A 53 -5.39 7.21 -13.07
N PRO A 54 -4.95 5.95 -13.21
CA PRO A 54 -5.63 4.84 -12.56
C PRO A 54 -5.61 4.94 -11.03
N CYS A 55 -4.57 5.53 -10.45
CA CYS A 55 -4.50 5.75 -9.00
C CYS A 55 -5.59 6.72 -8.55
N ILE A 56 -5.78 7.81 -9.31
CA ILE A 56 -6.81 8.80 -9.03
C ILE A 56 -8.19 8.17 -9.16
N GLU A 57 -8.37 7.34 -10.19
CA GLU A 57 -9.65 6.68 -10.47
C GLU A 57 -10.10 5.77 -9.32
N GLU A 58 -9.18 5.01 -8.71
CA GLU A 58 -9.55 4.10 -7.64
C GLU A 58 -9.70 4.77 -6.27
N MET A 59 -9.16 5.97 -6.09
CA MET A 59 -9.10 6.62 -4.78
C MET A 59 -10.46 6.77 -4.10
N PRO A 60 -11.54 7.17 -4.78
CA PRO A 60 -12.84 7.28 -4.12
C PRO A 60 -13.33 5.96 -3.53
N SER A 61 -13.18 4.84 -4.24
CA SER A 61 -13.60 3.54 -3.72
C SER A 61 -12.72 3.08 -2.56
N LEU A 62 -11.43 3.41 -2.61
CA LEU A 62 -10.50 3.08 -1.53
C LEU A 62 -10.88 3.81 -0.24
N VAL A 63 -11.23 5.09 -0.33
CA VAL A 63 -11.70 5.88 0.82
C VAL A 63 -13.01 5.30 1.37
N GLN A 64 -13.96 4.98 0.50
CA GLN A 64 -15.25 4.40 0.92
C GLN A 64 -15.06 3.05 1.59
N MET A 65 -14.22 2.18 1.03
CA MET A 65 -13.93 0.88 1.62
C MET A 65 -13.33 1.06 3.02
N GLN A 66 -12.41 1.99 3.18
CA GLN A 66 -11.79 2.26 4.48
C GLN A 66 -12.84 2.62 5.53
N GLU A 67 -13.78 3.49 5.19
CA GLU A 67 -14.84 3.86 6.12
C GLU A 67 -15.68 2.66 6.55
N ARG A 68 -16.03 1.80 5.59
CA ARG A 68 -16.89 0.64 5.85
C ARG A 68 -16.16 -0.46 6.61
N MET A 69 -14.87 -0.64 6.36
CA MET A 69 -14.11 -1.76 6.90
C MET A 69 -13.26 -1.40 8.12
N LYS A 70 -13.16 -0.12 8.46
CA LYS A 70 -12.42 0.31 9.64
C LYS A 70 -12.91 -0.38 10.92
N PRO A 71 -14.23 -0.49 11.17
CA PRO A 71 -14.72 -1.18 12.38
C PRO A 71 -14.34 -2.66 12.40
N ARG A 72 -13.98 -3.23 11.27
CA ARG A 72 -13.58 -4.63 11.15
C ARG A 72 -12.06 -4.82 11.19
N GLY A 73 -11.32 -3.77 11.54
CA GLY A 73 -9.87 -3.85 11.68
C GLY A 73 -9.10 -3.84 10.39
N VAL A 74 -9.65 -3.25 9.34
CA VAL A 74 -8.95 -3.06 8.05
C VAL A 74 -8.41 -1.63 8.00
N THR A 75 -7.14 -1.49 7.66
CA THR A 75 -6.49 -0.18 7.52
C THR A 75 -5.81 -0.08 6.16
N VAL A 76 -6.14 0.99 5.43
CA VAL A 76 -5.43 1.34 4.20
C VAL A 76 -4.18 2.14 4.59
N LEU A 77 -3.03 1.67 4.13
CA LEU A 77 -1.79 2.43 4.18
C LEU A 77 -1.46 2.85 2.74
N ALA A 78 -1.66 4.12 2.44
CA ALA A 78 -1.44 4.66 1.10
C ALA A 78 -0.08 5.34 1.02
N VAL A 79 0.86 4.71 0.32
CA VAL A 79 2.24 5.20 0.20
C VAL A 79 2.40 5.83 -1.18
N SER A 80 2.58 7.16 -1.19
CA SER A 80 2.79 7.91 -2.42
C SER A 80 4.24 7.91 -2.83
N VAL A 81 4.49 7.78 -4.13
CA VAL A 81 5.83 7.92 -4.72
C VAL A 81 6.02 9.30 -5.35
N ASP A 82 5.16 10.26 -5.05
CA ASP A 82 5.28 11.62 -5.58
C ASP A 82 6.60 12.26 -5.19
N ALA A 83 7.27 12.84 -6.16
CA ALA A 83 8.50 13.63 -5.92
C ALA A 83 8.15 15.00 -5.37
N ASP A 84 7.02 15.57 -5.79
CA ASP A 84 6.60 16.91 -5.40
C ASP A 84 5.64 16.86 -4.21
N GLU A 85 6.12 17.29 -3.05
CA GLU A 85 5.34 17.33 -1.83
C GLU A 85 4.12 18.25 -1.95
N HIS A 86 4.26 19.37 -2.62
CA HIS A 86 3.19 20.36 -2.75
C HIS A 86 1.99 19.76 -3.51
N SER A 87 2.25 19.13 -4.64
CA SER A 87 1.20 18.45 -5.43
C SER A 87 0.52 17.34 -4.63
N TYR A 88 1.32 16.56 -3.89
CA TYR A 88 0.82 15.49 -3.04
C TYR A 88 -0.13 16.02 -1.95
N ARG A 89 0.31 17.05 -1.21
CA ARG A 89 -0.51 17.64 -0.14
C ARG A 89 -1.79 18.25 -0.68
N ARG A 90 -1.69 18.96 -1.80
CA ARG A 90 -2.85 19.58 -2.45
C ARG A 90 -3.88 18.53 -2.85
N PHE A 91 -3.44 17.42 -3.43
CA PHE A 91 -4.33 16.33 -3.83
C PHE A 91 -5.09 15.77 -2.62
N LEU A 92 -4.38 15.48 -1.52
CA LEU A 92 -5.02 14.95 -0.32
C LEU A 92 -6.14 15.86 0.19
N ARG A 93 -5.91 17.17 0.15
CA ARG A 93 -6.93 18.15 0.59
C ARG A 93 -8.09 18.22 -0.38
N GLU A 94 -7.79 18.38 -1.68
CA GLU A 94 -8.84 18.59 -2.70
C GLU A 94 -9.73 17.39 -2.88
N HIS A 95 -9.22 16.19 -2.67
CA HIS A 95 -9.97 14.95 -2.84
C HIS A 95 -10.41 14.33 -1.51
N ASN A 96 -10.23 15.03 -0.40
CA ASN A 96 -10.63 14.55 0.93
C ASN A 96 -10.10 13.15 1.23
N VAL A 97 -8.83 12.93 0.95
CA VAL A 97 -8.18 11.64 1.19
C VAL A 97 -7.82 11.54 2.67
N ASN A 98 -8.73 10.97 3.44
CA ASN A 98 -8.58 10.82 4.90
C ASN A 98 -8.06 9.43 5.28
N LEU A 99 -7.18 8.89 4.48
CA LEU A 99 -6.51 7.63 4.73
C LEU A 99 -5.22 7.84 5.53
N LEU A 100 -4.66 6.75 6.05
CA LEU A 100 -3.30 6.77 6.56
C LEU A 100 -2.38 6.87 5.34
N ALA A 101 -2.04 8.10 4.97
CA ALA A 101 -1.27 8.41 3.78
C ALA A 101 0.10 8.96 4.16
N VAL A 102 1.14 8.50 3.48
CA VAL A 102 2.51 8.96 3.68
C VAL A 102 3.22 9.02 2.32
N ARG A 103 4.12 9.98 2.16
CA ARG A 103 4.87 10.13 0.92
C ARG A 103 6.29 9.58 1.09
N ASP A 104 6.66 8.66 0.22
CA ASP A 104 7.99 8.08 0.17
C ASP A 104 8.74 8.67 -1.03
N ALA A 105 9.32 9.86 -0.84
CA ALA A 105 10.01 10.58 -1.90
C ALA A 105 11.19 9.80 -2.47
N ASP A 106 11.85 9.01 -1.64
CA ASP A 106 13.02 8.22 -2.05
C ASP A 106 12.65 6.91 -2.72
N GLN A 107 11.38 6.56 -2.73
CA GLN A 107 10.86 5.33 -3.35
C GLN A 107 11.54 4.05 -2.85
N LYS A 108 11.92 4.03 -1.58
CA LYS A 108 12.58 2.85 -1.00
C LYS A 108 11.60 1.73 -0.69
N SER A 109 10.40 2.08 -0.22
CA SER A 109 9.42 1.05 0.15
C SER A 109 8.85 0.33 -1.07
N ASN A 110 8.51 1.06 -2.13
CA ASN A 110 8.01 0.41 -3.34
C ASN A 110 9.12 -0.41 -4.03
N GLU A 111 10.35 0.07 -3.99
CA GLU A 111 11.49 -0.68 -4.51
C GLU A 111 11.69 -1.98 -3.73
N LEU A 112 11.58 -1.92 -2.41
CA LEU A 112 11.67 -3.11 -1.55
C LEU A 112 10.64 -4.17 -1.94
N TYR A 113 9.45 -3.73 -2.36
CA TYR A 113 8.36 -4.62 -2.79
C TYR A 113 8.44 -4.99 -4.27
N GLY A 114 9.40 -4.43 -5.00
CA GLY A 114 9.52 -4.64 -6.44
C GLY A 114 8.41 -3.99 -7.25
N THR A 115 7.81 -2.93 -6.71
CA THR A 115 6.69 -2.22 -7.32
C THR A 115 7.19 -0.96 -8.03
N PHE A 116 7.04 -0.92 -9.35
CA PHE A 116 7.47 0.20 -10.19
C PHE A 116 6.37 0.69 -11.13
N LYS A 117 5.21 0.03 -11.13
CA LYS A 117 4.01 0.43 -11.86
C LYS A 117 2.90 0.70 -10.86
N PHE A 118 2.11 1.72 -11.10
CA PHE A 118 1.12 2.17 -10.12
C PHE A 118 -0.28 2.21 -10.73
N PRO A 119 -1.33 1.93 -9.94
CA PRO A 119 -1.23 1.48 -8.55
C PRO A 119 -0.92 -0.02 -8.44
N GLU A 120 -0.25 -0.40 -7.38
CA GLU A 120 -0.16 -1.79 -6.95
C GLU A 120 -0.51 -1.86 -5.47
N THR A 121 -1.26 -2.89 -5.10
CA THR A 121 -1.76 -3.01 -3.73
C THR A 121 -1.50 -4.41 -3.20
N TYR A 122 -0.99 -4.47 -1.98
CA TYR A 122 -0.72 -5.72 -1.27
C TYR A 122 -1.69 -5.83 -0.11
N ILE A 123 -2.37 -6.98 -0.01
CA ILE A 123 -3.24 -7.27 1.12
C ILE A 123 -2.44 -8.10 2.11
N ILE A 124 -2.28 -7.57 3.31
CA ILE A 124 -1.46 -8.15 4.35
C ILE A 124 -2.38 -8.51 5.52
N ASP A 125 -2.33 -9.76 5.98
CA ASP A 125 -3.20 -10.21 7.04
C ASP A 125 -2.70 -9.75 8.42
N ARG A 126 -3.44 -10.14 9.47
CA ARG A 126 -3.16 -9.70 10.84
C ARG A 126 -1.83 -10.22 11.38
N ASN A 127 -1.29 -11.26 10.76
CA ASN A 127 0.01 -11.83 11.13
C ASN A 127 1.16 -11.24 10.30
N GLY A 128 0.88 -10.29 9.42
CA GLY A 128 1.90 -9.68 8.57
C GLY A 128 2.25 -10.48 7.32
N VAL A 129 1.39 -11.39 6.90
CA VAL A 129 1.64 -12.24 5.73
C VAL A 129 0.88 -11.67 4.53
N VAL A 130 1.56 -11.60 3.38
CA VAL A 130 0.94 -11.15 2.13
C VAL A 130 -0.03 -12.22 1.63
N ARG A 131 -1.30 -11.85 1.52
CA ARG A 131 -2.35 -12.77 1.10
C ARG A 131 -2.77 -12.57 -0.34
N ARG A 132 -2.61 -11.39 -0.89
CA ARG A 132 -2.99 -11.08 -2.25
C ARG A 132 -2.27 -9.84 -2.76
N LYS A 133 -2.12 -9.74 -4.09
CA LYS A 133 -1.58 -8.57 -4.77
C LYS A 133 -2.54 -8.17 -5.88
N PHE A 134 -2.89 -6.90 -5.93
CA PHE A 134 -3.67 -6.34 -7.03
C PHE A 134 -2.76 -5.46 -7.88
N ILE A 135 -2.83 -5.62 -9.18
CA ILE A 135 -2.08 -4.82 -10.15
C ILE A 135 -3.09 -3.96 -10.91
N GLY A 136 -2.92 -2.65 -10.85
CA GLY A 136 -3.82 -1.70 -11.48
C GLY A 136 -4.98 -1.28 -10.58
N ALA A 137 -5.87 -0.47 -11.12
CA ALA A 137 -7.01 0.08 -10.40
C ALA A 137 -8.02 -1.01 -10.03
N VAL A 138 -8.57 -0.89 -8.83
CA VAL A 138 -9.56 -1.83 -8.27
C VAL A 138 -10.75 -1.02 -7.80
N ASP A 139 -11.96 -1.56 -7.97
CA ASP A 139 -13.12 -1.05 -7.27
C ASP A 139 -13.14 -1.68 -5.86
N TRP A 140 -12.68 -0.92 -4.88
CA TRP A 140 -12.54 -1.40 -3.50
C TRP A 140 -13.87 -1.59 -2.80
N THR A 141 -14.97 -1.10 -3.38
CA THR A 141 -16.33 -1.32 -2.86
C THR A 141 -17.00 -2.55 -3.47
N ASP A 142 -16.32 -3.25 -4.37
CA ASP A 142 -16.82 -4.52 -4.91
C ASP A 142 -17.08 -5.48 -3.76
N PRO A 143 -18.28 -6.09 -3.67
CA PRO A 143 -18.62 -6.99 -2.57
C PRO A 143 -17.66 -8.15 -2.38
N GLU A 144 -17.12 -8.71 -3.46
CA GLU A 144 -16.16 -9.82 -3.36
C GLU A 144 -14.86 -9.37 -2.72
N VAL A 145 -14.39 -8.16 -3.07
CA VAL A 145 -13.16 -7.60 -2.50
C VAL A 145 -13.36 -7.33 -1.01
N MET A 146 -14.47 -6.68 -0.65
CA MET A 146 -14.77 -6.36 0.74
C MET A 146 -14.96 -7.62 1.57
N ASP A 147 -15.61 -8.64 1.01
CA ASP A 147 -15.80 -9.91 1.68
C ASP A 147 -14.46 -10.60 1.93
N PHE A 148 -13.58 -10.59 0.94
CA PHE A 148 -12.23 -11.14 1.08
C PHE A 148 -11.48 -10.45 2.24
N LEU A 149 -11.50 -9.13 2.28
CA LEU A 149 -10.84 -8.37 3.35
C LEU A 149 -11.43 -8.71 4.72
N GLY A 150 -12.74 -8.86 4.79
CA GLY A 150 -13.44 -9.15 6.03
C GLY A 150 -13.18 -10.53 6.60
N LYS A 151 -12.66 -11.45 5.80
CA LYS A 151 -12.37 -12.83 6.24
C LYS A 151 -10.94 -12.99 6.76
N LEU A 152 -10.09 -12.01 6.59
CA LEU A 152 -8.71 -12.08 7.06
C LEU A 152 -8.58 -11.67 8.57
#